data_5e3e2b1d0ffe2aa7fa11e60e9debbff1
#
_entry.id   5e3e2b1d0ffe2aa7fa11e60e9debbff1
#
_cell.length_a   1.000
_cell.length_b   1.000
_cell.length_c   1.000
_cell.angle_alpha   90.00
_cell.angle_beta   90.00
_cell.angle_gamma   90.00
#
_symmetry.space_group_name_H-M   'P 1'
#
loop_
_entity.id
_entity.type
_entity.pdbx_description
1 polymer ?
#
loop_
_entity_poly.entity_id
_entity_poly.type
_entity_poly.pdbx_seq_one_letter_code
_entity_poly.pdbx_strand_id
1 'polypeptide(L)'
;MDLPNSIDDPLTQPTRARIFALLAELKEPVGTDDLAKRLGLHPNGVRAHLERLQEAGLVERGRERAGRGRPGDRWNIAPDAQPSGQAPAAYASLAVWLARAVPAGPTLLREVERAGREIGREVAPKRGGEPAEGLRQSFAALGFQPSMRVKADGGLICRLDNCPYRDSVRENPDIVCTLHRGITVGVLEKLDPKAKLTGFEPHDPDRAGCLVEVSR
;
A
#
# COMPACT_ATOMS: atom_id res chain seq x y z
N MET A 1 9.09 -19.29 28.91
CA MET A 1 8.28 -18.12 28.46
C MET A 1 8.28 -18.22 26.96
N ASP A 2 7.33 -19.02 26.43
CA ASP A 2 7.24 -19.28 25.00
C ASP A 2 6.77 -18.02 24.31
N LEU A 3 7.60 -17.49 23.41
CA LEU A 3 7.19 -16.42 22.51
C LEU A 3 6.05 -16.96 21.65
N PRO A 4 4.93 -16.23 21.49
CA PRO A 4 3.87 -16.68 20.60
C PRO A 4 4.47 -16.83 19.20
N ASN A 5 4.29 -18.00 18.67
CA ASN A 5 4.67 -18.48 17.35
C ASN A 5 4.50 -17.39 16.28
N SER A 6 5.45 -17.37 15.35
CA SER A 6 5.47 -16.55 14.13
C SER A 6 4.06 -16.25 13.64
N ILE A 7 3.74 -14.96 13.52
CA ILE A 7 2.55 -14.49 12.83
C ILE A 7 2.61 -15.17 11.46
N ASP A 8 1.67 -16.07 11.24
CA ASP A 8 1.59 -16.88 10.03
C ASP A 8 1.23 -15.89 8.90
N ASP A 9 2.25 -15.35 8.23
CA ASP A 9 2.03 -14.45 7.10
C ASP A 9 1.16 -15.20 6.08
N PRO A 10 -0.09 -14.78 5.86
CA PRO A 10 -1.03 -15.49 5.02
C PRO A 10 -0.52 -15.64 3.59
N LEU A 11 0.45 -14.82 3.15
CA LEU A 11 1.04 -14.87 1.82
C LEU A 11 2.26 -15.80 1.71
N THR A 12 2.73 -16.42 2.78
CA THR A 12 3.77 -17.46 2.71
C THR A 12 3.27 -18.71 1.97
N GLN A 13 1.96 -18.94 1.95
CA GLN A 13 1.38 -20.05 1.20
C GLN A 13 1.25 -19.65 -0.29
N PRO A 14 1.91 -20.37 -1.23
CA PRO A 14 2.04 -19.96 -2.63
C PRO A 14 0.71 -19.72 -3.36
N THR A 15 -0.31 -20.51 -3.07
CA THR A 15 -1.63 -20.34 -3.71
C THR A 15 -2.32 -19.05 -3.24
N ARG A 16 -2.22 -18.69 -1.94
CA ARG A 16 -2.75 -17.44 -1.41
C ARG A 16 -2.03 -16.23 -2.01
N ALA A 17 -0.71 -16.29 -2.13
CA ALA A 17 0.07 -15.25 -2.78
C ALA A 17 -0.34 -15.05 -4.25
N ARG A 18 -0.58 -16.13 -5.00
CA ARG A 18 -1.04 -16.07 -6.40
C ARG A 18 -2.44 -15.48 -6.53
N ILE A 19 -3.37 -15.85 -5.63
CA ILE A 19 -4.73 -15.28 -5.60
C ILE A 19 -4.67 -13.78 -5.31
N PHE A 20 -3.90 -13.39 -4.29
CA PHE A 20 -3.74 -12.00 -3.92
C PHE A 20 -3.12 -11.16 -5.05
N ALA A 21 -2.05 -11.65 -5.68
CA ALA A 21 -1.40 -10.99 -6.81
C ALA A 21 -2.35 -10.80 -8.00
N LEU A 22 -3.17 -11.81 -8.32
CA LEU A 22 -4.14 -11.72 -9.40
C LEU A 22 -5.23 -10.68 -9.10
N LEU A 23 -5.74 -10.61 -7.86
CA LEU A 23 -6.70 -9.58 -7.45
C LEU A 23 -6.08 -8.16 -7.55
N ALA A 24 -4.82 -8.01 -7.14
CA ALA A 24 -4.11 -6.74 -7.24
C ALA A 24 -3.87 -6.30 -8.70
N GLU A 25 -3.69 -7.25 -9.61
CA GLU A 25 -3.55 -6.99 -11.05
C GLU A 25 -4.87 -6.55 -11.69
N LEU A 26 -5.97 -7.25 -11.37
CA LEU A 26 -7.29 -7.00 -11.98
C LEU A 26 -7.91 -5.69 -11.55
N LYS A 27 -7.66 -5.22 -10.32
CA LYS A 27 -8.15 -3.95 -9.76
C LYS A 27 -9.68 -3.77 -9.80
N GLU A 28 -10.39 -4.87 -9.90
CA GLU A 28 -11.86 -4.92 -9.93
C GLU A 28 -12.38 -6.10 -9.09
N PRO A 29 -13.60 -6.04 -8.57
CA PRO A 29 -14.20 -7.15 -7.83
C PRO A 29 -14.40 -8.39 -8.71
N VAL A 30 -13.85 -9.54 -8.31
CA VAL A 30 -13.83 -10.78 -9.10
C VAL A 30 -14.55 -11.92 -8.37
N GLY A 31 -15.31 -12.74 -9.11
CA GLY A 31 -15.97 -13.93 -8.58
C GLY A 31 -15.00 -15.07 -8.27
N THR A 32 -15.37 -15.90 -7.29
CA THR A 32 -14.56 -17.08 -6.92
C THR A 32 -14.32 -18.03 -8.10
N ASP A 33 -15.33 -18.25 -8.94
CA ASP A 33 -15.25 -19.14 -10.10
C ASP A 33 -14.31 -18.58 -11.18
N ASP A 34 -14.33 -17.25 -11.39
CA ASP A 34 -13.45 -16.59 -12.36
C ASP A 34 -11.97 -16.66 -11.92
N LEU A 35 -11.73 -16.45 -10.62
CA LEU A 35 -10.39 -16.60 -10.04
C LEU A 35 -9.91 -18.06 -10.17
N ALA A 36 -10.77 -19.02 -9.87
CA ALA A 36 -10.46 -20.44 -9.98
C ALA A 36 -10.08 -20.81 -11.42
N LYS A 37 -10.87 -20.37 -12.39
CA LYS A 37 -10.61 -20.60 -13.83
C LYS A 37 -9.27 -19.99 -14.26
N ARG A 38 -8.99 -18.74 -13.91
CA ARG A 38 -7.73 -18.06 -14.28
C ARG A 38 -6.49 -18.70 -13.66
N LEU A 39 -6.63 -19.25 -12.46
CA LEU A 39 -5.53 -19.89 -11.74
C LEU A 39 -5.39 -21.39 -12.02
N GLY A 40 -6.36 -22.02 -12.71
CA GLY A 40 -6.39 -23.47 -12.93
C GLY A 40 -6.65 -24.27 -11.65
N LEU A 41 -7.47 -23.71 -10.74
CA LEU A 41 -7.76 -24.30 -9.42
C LEU A 41 -9.24 -24.65 -9.27
N HIS A 42 -9.55 -25.53 -8.29
CA HIS A 42 -10.93 -25.84 -7.96
C HIS A 42 -11.57 -24.69 -7.15
N PRO A 43 -12.83 -24.26 -7.46
CA PRO A 43 -13.49 -23.11 -6.78
C PRO A 43 -13.54 -23.23 -5.26
N ASN A 44 -13.79 -24.43 -4.72
CA ASN A 44 -13.81 -24.62 -3.26
C ASN A 44 -12.46 -24.37 -2.60
N GLY A 45 -11.36 -24.75 -3.26
CA GLY A 45 -10.00 -24.47 -2.78
C GLY A 45 -9.72 -22.96 -2.79
N VAL A 46 -10.09 -22.29 -3.89
CA VAL A 46 -9.95 -20.83 -4.00
C VAL A 46 -10.77 -20.11 -2.92
N ARG A 47 -12.00 -20.55 -2.66
CA ARG A 47 -12.85 -19.99 -1.60
C ARG A 47 -12.19 -20.11 -0.24
N ALA A 48 -11.66 -21.25 0.14
CA ALA A 48 -10.98 -21.46 1.42
C ALA A 48 -9.75 -20.53 1.56
N HIS A 49 -9.01 -20.31 0.47
CA HIS A 49 -7.89 -19.36 0.48
C HIS A 49 -8.34 -17.90 0.59
N LEU A 50 -9.43 -17.51 -0.08
CA LEU A 50 -10.01 -16.17 0.00
C LEU A 50 -10.54 -15.87 1.40
N GLU A 51 -11.19 -16.83 2.06
CA GLU A 51 -11.64 -16.71 3.45
C GLU A 51 -10.47 -16.47 4.40
N ARG A 52 -9.36 -17.19 4.22
CA ARG A 52 -8.13 -16.95 4.99
C ARG A 52 -7.50 -15.58 4.73
N LEU A 53 -7.52 -15.13 3.49
CA LEU A 53 -7.05 -13.77 3.15
C LEU A 53 -7.98 -12.69 3.73
N GLN A 54 -9.28 -12.95 3.80
CA GLN A 54 -10.25 -12.06 4.43
C GLN A 54 -10.06 -12.00 5.95
N GLU A 55 -9.88 -13.14 6.61
CA GLU A 55 -9.55 -13.22 8.05
C GLU A 55 -8.28 -12.42 8.38
N ALA A 56 -7.32 -12.39 7.45
CA ALA A 56 -6.09 -11.61 7.57
C ALA A 56 -6.23 -10.13 7.16
N GLY A 57 -7.43 -9.68 6.76
CA GLY A 57 -7.67 -8.31 6.34
C GLY A 57 -7.04 -7.92 4.99
N LEU A 58 -6.64 -8.89 4.18
CA LEU A 58 -5.99 -8.65 2.88
C LEU A 58 -6.98 -8.52 1.74
N VAL A 59 -8.14 -9.15 1.83
CA VAL A 59 -9.22 -9.05 0.85
C VAL A 59 -10.54 -8.77 1.55
N GLU A 60 -11.44 -8.12 0.84
CA GLU A 60 -12.82 -7.91 1.26
C GLU A 60 -13.79 -8.66 0.37
N ARG A 61 -14.92 -9.04 0.95
CA ARG A 61 -16.00 -9.74 0.28
C ARG A 61 -17.19 -8.82 0.07
N GLY A 62 -17.49 -8.54 -1.19
CA GLY A 62 -18.72 -7.89 -1.62
C GLY A 62 -19.78 -8.91 -2.11
N ARG A 63 -21.01 -8.48 -2.24
CA ARG A 63 -22.11 -9.24 -2.87
C ARG A 63 -22.65 -8.45 -4.05
N GLU A 64 -22.63 -9.05 -5.22
CA GLU A 64 -23.24 -8.46 -6.40
C GLU A 64 -24.50 -9.24 -6.79
N ARG A 65 -25.59 -8.50 -7.03
CA ARG A 65 -26.81 -9.07 -7.62
C ARG A 65 -26.65 -9.09 -9.14
N ALA A 66 -26.24 -10.21 -9.69
CA ALA A 66 -26.20 -10.42 -11.13
C ALA A 66 -27.52 -11.06 -11.58
N GLY A 67 -28.50 -10.26 -12.01
CA GLY A 67 -29.73 -10.71 -12.67
C GLY A 67 -30.59 -11.72 -11.90
N ARG A 68 -31.20 -12.69 -12.62
CA ARG A 68 -31.95 -13.82 -12.03
C ARG A 68 -30.99 -14.89 -11.52
N GLY A 69 -30.67 -14.89 -10.22
CA GLY A 69 -29.85 -15.91 -9.59
C GLY A 69 -29.50 -15.55 -8.13
N ARG A 70 -28.89 -16.48 -7.41
CA ARG A 70 -28.37 -16.21 -6.06
C ARG A 70 -27.21 -15.21 -6.19
N PRO A 71 -27.16 -14.15 -5.36
CA PRO A 71 -26.05 -13.21 -5.36
C PRO A 71 -24.73 -13.94 -5.21
N GLY A 72 -23.80 -13.69 -6.14
CA GLY A 72 -22.45 -14.24 -6.10
C GLY A 72 -21.53 -13.42 -5.21
N ASP A 73 -20.58 -14.10 -4.57
CA ASP A 73 -19.51 -13.42 -3.84
C ASP A 73 -18.55 -12.77 -4.83
N ARG A 74 -18.19 -11.53 -4.57
CA ARG A 74 -17.14 -10.78 -5.27
C ARG A 74 -16.03 -10.44 -4.29
N TRP A 75 -14.80 -10.61 -4.73
CA TRP A 75 -13.62 -10.41 -3.92
C TRP A 75 -12.78 -9.29 -4.49
N ASN A 76 -12.31 -8.43 -3.63
CA ASN A 76 -11.44 -7.31 -3.95
C ASN A 76 -10.30 -7.24 -2.93
N ILE A 77 -9.21 -6.56 -3.28
CA ILE A 77 -8.19 -6.21 -2.29
C ILE A 77 -8.83 -5.28 -1.27
N ALA A 78 -8.64 -5.55 0.01
CA ALA A 78 -9.12 -4.67 1.06
C ALA A 78 -8.40 -3.31 0.98
N PRO A 79 -9.09 -2.17 1.20
CA PRO A 79 -8.49 -0.84 1.12
C PRO A 79 -7.25 -0.68 2.01
N ASP A 80 -7.21 -1.41 3.12
CA ASP A 80 -6.14 -1.39 4.11
C ASP A 80 -5.23 -2.62 4.05
N ALA A 81 -5.29 -3.38 2.95
CA ALA A 81 -4.48 -4.57 2.80
C ALA A 81 -2.98 -4.24 2.89
N GLN A 82 -2.31 -4.88 3.83
CA GLN A 82 -0.86 -4.82 3.97
C GLN A 82 -0.27 -6.18 3.57
N PRO A 83 0.30 -6.30 2.36
CA PRO A 83 0.83 -7.58 1.85
C PRO A 83 1.94 -8.20 2.69
N SER A 84 2.64 -7.37 3.47
CA SER A 84 3.67 -7.78 4.43
C SER A 84 3.12 -8.23 5.79
N GLY A 85 1.79 -8.39 5.91
CA GLY A 85 1.12 -8.64 7.18
C GLY A 85 0.77 -7.35 7.94
N GLN A 86 -0.25 -7.43 8.81
CA GLN A 86 -0.54 -6.34 9.73
C GLN A 86 0.55 -6.27 10.80
N ALA A 87 1.05 -5.07 11.05
CA ALA A 87 1.90 -4.84 12.21
C ALA A 87 1.16 -5.30 13.48
N PRO A 88 1.83 -5.94 14.45
CA PRO A 88 1.21 -6.26 15.73
C PRO A 88 0.48 -5.04 16.29
N ALA A 89 -0.73 -5.23 16.83
CA ALA A 89 -1.58 -4.14 17.31
C ALA A 89 -0.84 -3.16 18.25
N ALA A 90 0.13 -3.67 19.03
CA ALA A 90 0.97 -2.84 19.88
C ALA A 90 1.81 -1.82 19.11
N TYR A 91 2.37 -2.20 17.94
CA TYR A 91 3.16 -1.27 17.11
C TYR A 91 2.26 -0.26 16.37
N ALA A 92 1.10 -0.69 15.90
CA ALA A 92 0.13 0.21 15.31
C ALA A 92 -0.33 1.27 16.33
N SER A 93 -0.66 0.84 17.55
CA SER A 93 -1.03 1.75 18.65
C SER A 93 0.11 2.70 19.01
N LEU A 94 1.35 2.20 19.09
CA LEU A 94 2.52 3.04 19.39
C LEU A 94 2.72 4.11 18.31
N ALA A 95 2.57 3.77 17.03
CA ALA A 95 2.67 4.74 15.93
C ALA A 95 1.62 5.85 16.05
N VAL A 96 0.38 5.49 16.38
CA VAL A 96 -0.72 6.46 16.63
C VAL A 96 -0.40 7.36 17.82
N TRP A 97 0.09 6.80 18.95
CA TRP A 97 0.44 7.58 20.13
C TRP A 97 1.63 8.50 19.87
N LEU A 98 2.65 8.06 19.13
CA LEU A 98 3.77 8.90 18.74
C LEU A 98 3.31 10.04 17.82
N ALA A 99 2.45 9.75 16.83
CA ALA A 99 1.90 10.80 15.98
C ALA A 99 1.16 11.87 16.80
N ARG A 100 0.35 11.45 17.78
CA ARG A 100 -0.37 12.37 18.70
C ARG A 100 0.57 13.16 19.60
N ALA A 101 1.65 12.55 20.08
CA ALA A 101 2.56 13.17 21.05
C ALA A 101 3.51 14.20 20.41
N VAL A 102 3.73 14.16 19.11
CA VAL A 102 4.69 15.02 18.40
C VAL A 102 4.00 16.34 18.00
N PRO A 103 4.42 17.50 18.51
CA PRO A 103 3.82 18.78 18.14
C PRO A 103 4.22 19.18 16.71
N ALA A 104 3.26 19.58 15.89
CA ALA A 104 3.54 20.11 14.56
C ALA A 104 4.03 21.57 14.66
N GLY A 105 5.26 21.81 14.25
CA GLY A 105 5.86 23.16 14.19
C GLY A 105 6.86 23.29 13.05
N PRO A 106 7.10 24.49 12.50
CA PRO A 106 7.88 24.66 11.26
C PRO A 106 9.30 24.10 11.32
N THR A 107 9.96 24.18 12.46
CA THR A 107 11.30 23.63 12.66
C THR A 107 11.28 22.12 12.68
N LEU A 108 10.34 21.54 13.43
CA LEU A 108 10.21 20.08 13.52
C LEU A 108 9.77 19.47 12.21
N LEU A 109 8.87 20.11 11.47
CA LEU A 109 8.46 19.61 10.14
C LEU A 109 9.65 19.51 9.17
N ARG A 110 10.59 20.49 9.20
CA ARG A 110 11.83 20.39 8.40
C ARG A 110 12.72 19.22 8.82
N GLU A 111 12.81 18.96 10.13
CA GLU A 111 13.58 17.82 10.65
C GLU A 111 12.92 16.49 10.29
N VAL A 112 11.60 16.39 10.38
CA VAL A 112 10.81 15.23 9.97
C VAL A 112 10.98 14.95 8.47
N GLU A 113 10.93 15.99 7.63
CA GLU A 113 11.16 15.83 6.20
C GLU A 113 12.59 15.35 5.92
N ARG A 114 13.59 15.89 6.61
CA ARG A 114 14.98 15.45 6.50
C ARG A 114 15.15 13.99 6.91
N ALA A 115 14.58 13.58 8.05
CA ALA A 115 14.60 12.20 8.49
C ALA A 115 13.90 11.27 7.48
N GLY A 116 12.75 11.70 6.96
CA GLY A 116 12.06 10.98 5.88
C GLY A 116 12.95 10.78 4.66
N ARG A 117 13.71 11.79 4.28
CA ARG A 117 14.64 11.73 3.14
C ARG A 117 15.76 10.71 3.35
N GLU A 118 16.31 10.63 4.55
CA GLU A 118 17.33 9.62 4.91
C GLU A 118 16.71 8.21 4.82
N ILE A 119 15.54 8.00 5.43
CA ILE A 119 14.79 6.74 5.35
C ILE A 119 14.50 6.37 3.88
N GLY A 120 14.06 7.33 3.07
CA GLY A 120 13.76 7.11 1.66
C GLY A 120 14.95 6.58 0.86
N ARG A 121 16.16 7.07 1.13
CA ARG A 121 17.39 6.57 0.49
C ARG A 121 17.72 5.14 0.94
N GLU A 122 17.38 4.76 2.16
CA GLU A 122 17.61 3.42 2.70
C GLU A 122 16.65 2.38 2.12
N VAL A 123 15.36 2.74 2.00
CA VAL A 123 14.30 1.83 1.51
C VAL A 123 14.22 1.75 -0.01
N ALA A 124 14.90 2.65 -0.73
CA ALA A 124 14.92 2.63 -2.18
C ALA A 124 15.55 1.34 -2.72
N PRO A 125 15.05 0.79 -3.84
CA PRO A 125 15.60 -0.41 -4.45
C PRO A 125 17.11 -0.27 -4.76
N LYS A 126 17.87 -1.30 -4.45
CA LYS A 126 19.34 -1.30 -4.66
C LYS A 126 19.75 -1.50 -6.12
N ARG A 127 18.85 -1.93 -7.01
CA ARG A 127 19.15 -2.22 -8.42
C ARG A 127 18.52 -1.16 -9.32
N GLY A 128 19.31 -0.63 -10.24
CA GLY A 128 18.87 0.29 -11.28
C GLY A 128 17.83 -0.37 -12.18
N GLY A 129 16.73 0.33 -12.38
CA GLY A 129 15.62 0.02 -13.26
C GLY A 129 15.02 1.33 -13.73
N GLU A 130 13.91 1.28 -14.48
CA GLU A 130 13.11 2.47 -14.79
C GLU A 130 12.73 3.19 -13.48
N PRO A 131 12.98 4.50 -13.33
CA PRO A 131 12.66 5.25 -12.10
C PRO A 131 11.20 5.15 -11.68
N ALA A 132 10.27 5.07 -12.65
CA ALA A 132 8.85 4.88 -12.39
C ALA A 132 8.58 3.55 -11.68
N GLU A 133 9.19 2.47 -12.15
CA GLU A 133 9.03 1.15 -11.54
C GLU A 133 9.69 1.07 -10.16
N GLY A 134 10.87 1.67 -9.99
CA GLY A 134 11.53 1.77 -8.69
C GLY A 134 10.68 2.53 -7.66
N LEU A 135 10.08 3.64 -8.05
CA LEU A 135 9.17 4.41 -7.20
C LEU A 135 7.91 3.60 -6.85
N ARG A 136 7.33 2.93 -7.84
CA ARG A 136 6.18 2.04 -7.65
C ARG A 136 6.49 0.93 -6.64
N GLN A 137 7.64 0.28 -6.77
CA GLN A 137 8.08 -0.79 -5.86
C GLN A 137 8.31 -0.27 -4.45
N SER A 138 8.90 0.92 -4.30
CA SER A 138 9.12 1.55 -2.99
C SER A 138 7.80 1.82 -2.28
N PHE A 139 6.82 2.40 -2.98
CA PHE A 139 5.50 2.64 -2.39
C PHE A 139 4.77 1.34 -2.05
N ALA A 140 4.83 0.32 -2.92
CA ALA A 140 4.24 -0.97 -2.64
C ALA A 140 4.88 -1.65 -1.42
N ALA A 141 6.21 -1.56 -1.27
CA ALA A 141 6.92 -2.09 -0.10
C ALA A 141 6.55 -1.36 1.21
N LEU A 142 6.12 -0.10 1.14
CA LEU A 142 5.59 0.67 2.26
C LEU A 142 4.09 0.41 2.53
N GLY A 143 3.45 -0.48 1.76
CA GLY A 143 2.05 -0.84 1.92
C GLY A 143 1.07 0.02 1.13
N PHE A 144 1.53 0.96 0.30
CA PHE A 144 0.66 1.71 -0.59
C PHE A 144 0.24 0.90 -1.82
N GLN A 145 -0.86 1.31 -2.44
CA GLN A 145 -1.32 0.82 -3.75
C GLN A 145 -1.10 1.92 -4.80
N PRO A 146 0.09 1.98 -5.42
CA PRO A 146 0.43 3.03 -6.36
C PRO A 146 -0.11 2.75 -7.76
N SER A 147 -0.80 3.73 -8.35
CA SER A 147 -1.18 3.78 -9.75
C SER A 147 -0.32 4.83 -10.47
N MET A 148 0.47 4.39 -11.47
CA MET A 148 1.46 5.24 -12.14
C MET A 148 1.00 5.66 -13.53
N ARG A 149 1.26 6.92 -13.89
CA ARG A 149 1.09 7.46 -15.24
C ARG A 149 2.31 8.27 -15.64
N VAL A 150 2.87 7.97 -16.81
CA VAL A 150 3.95 8.76 -17.41
C VAL A 150 3.32 9.90 -18.21
N LYS A 151 3.83 11.12 -18.01
CA LYS A 151 3.47 12.33 -18.78
C LYS A 151 4.20 12.35 -20.14
N ALA A 152 3.70 13.11 -21.10
CA ALA A 152 4.32 13.28 -22.42
C ALA A 152 5.73 13.90 -22.33
N ASP A 153 6.01 14.69 -21.31
CA ASP A 153 7.30 15.32 -21.04
C ASP A 153 8.30 14.42 -20.28
N GLY A 154 7.94 13.16 -20.06
CA GLY A 154 8.74 12.19 -19.29
C GLY A 154 8.57 12.28 -17.77
N GLY A 155 7.78 13.23 -17.27
CA GLY A 155 7.39 13.31 -15.86
C GLY A 155 6.47 12.16 -15.45
N LEU A 156 6.27 12.00 -14.14
CA LEU A 156 5.43 10.95 -13.57
C LEU A 156 4.32 11.56 -12.72
N ILE A 157 3.14 10.94 -12.78
CA ILE A 157 2.07 11.12 -11.79
C ILE A 157 1.84 9.77 -11.13
N CYS A 158 1.94 9.73 -9.81
CA CYS A 158 1.59 8.58 -9.01
C CYS A 158 0.40 8.94 -8.13
N ARG A 159 -0.67 8.15 -8.24
CA ARG A 159 -1.80 8.20 -7.32
C ARG A 159 -1.67 7.03 -6.34
N LEU A 160 -1.87 7.32 -5.07
CA LEU A 160 -1.84 6.33 -4.00
C LEU A 160 -3.27 5.99 -3.60
N ASP A 161 -3.74 4.80 -3.98
CA ASP A 161 -5.15 4.40 -3.87
C ASP A 161 -5.54 3.91 -2.46
N ASN A 162 -4.57 3.84 -1.52
CA ASN A 162 -4.78 3.60 -0.10
C ASN A 162 -3.81 4.41 0.76
N CYS A 163 -4.08 4.48 2.07
CA CYS A 163 -3.16 5.07 3.05
C CYS A 163 -2.83 4.04 4.15
N PRO A 164 -1.65 3.39 4.15
CA PRO A 164 -1.27 2.43 5.19
C PRO A 164 -1.05 3.09 6.56
N TYR A 165 -0.90 4.40 6.60
CA TYR A 165 -0.68 5.20 7.82
C TYR A 165 -1.94 5.91 8.31
N ARG A 166 -3.13 5.50 7.84
CA ARG A 166 -4.42 6.16 8.05
C ARG A 166 -4.64 6.60 9.50
N ASP A 167 -4.48 5.71 10.46
CA ASP A 167 -4.76 5.99 11.85
C ASP A 167 -3.80 7.03 12.45
N SER A 168 -2.52 6.98 12.09
CA SER A 168 -1.54 7.98 12.48
C SER A 168 -1.77 9.32 11.77
N VAL A 169 -2.23 9.31 10.51
CA VAL A 169 -2.58 10.53 9.75
C VAL A 169 -3.78 11.24 10.38
N ARG A 170 -4.78 10.49 10.84
CA ARG A 170 -5.93 11.10 11.56
C ARG A 170 -5.51 11.86 12.81
N GLU A 171 -4.47 11.39 13.51
CA GLU A 171 -3.96 12.06 14.70
C GLU A 171 -3.09 13.27 14.38
N ASN A 172 -2.21 13.16 13.37
CA ASN A 172 -1.28 14.24 13.02
C ASN A 172 -0.90 14.19 11.54
N PRO A 173 -1.74 14.71 10.64
CA PRO A 173 -1.46 14.72 9.21
C PRO A 173 -0.18 15.46 8.85
N ASP A 174 0.11 16.58 9.54
CA ASP A 174 1.28 17.40 9.24
C ASP A 174 2.59 16.62 9.43
N ILE A 175 2.73 15.88 10.52
CA ILE A 175 3.92 15.10 10.82
C ILE A 175 4.00 13.89 9.87
N VAL A 176 2.92 13.12 9.76
CA VAL A 176 2.95 11.85 9.01
C VAL A 176 3.08 12.09 7.50
N CYS A 177 2.35 13.06 6.95
CA CYS A 177 2.45 13.38 5.52
C CYS A 177 3.77 14.06 5.16
N THR A 178 4.34 14.88 6.08
CA THR A 178 5.68 15.46 5.89
C THR A 178 6.77 14.38 5.88
N LEU A 179 6.68 13.41 6.79
CA LEU A 179 7.59 12.26 6.80
C LEU A 179 7.50 11.49 5.47
N HIS A 180 6.29 11.19 5.02
CA HIS A 180 6.06 10.48 3.75
C HIS A 180 6.59 11.28 2.55
N ARG A 181 6.37 12.60 2.52
CA ARG A 181 6.95 13.49 1.51
C ARG A 181 8.47 13.39 1.49
N GLY A 182 9.10 13.43 2.65
CA GLY A 182 10.55 13.24 2.79
C GLY A 182 11.01 11.89 2.24
N ILE A 183 10.34 10.79 2.62
CA ILE A 183 10.63 9.44 2.11
C ILE A 183 10.56 9.42 0.58
N THR A 184 9.52 10.00 0.00
CA THR A 184 9.36 10.10 -1.46
C THR A 184 10.54 10.82 -2.12
N VAL A 185 10.98 11.96 -1.56
CA VAL A 185 12.16 12.69 -2.06
C VAL A 185 13.42 11.82 -1.98
N GLY A 186 13.66 11.16 -0.84
CA GLY A 186 14.83 10.30 -0.65
C GLY A 186 14.88 9.12 -1.61
N VAL A 187 13.74 8.49 -1.88
CA VAL A 187 13.63 7.43 -2.90
C VAL A 187 13.97 7.96 -4.29
N LEU A 188 13.39 9.11 -4.69
CA LEU A 188 13.65 9.72 -5.99
C LEU A 188 15.12 10.05 -6.18
N GLU A 189 15.78 10.66 -5.21
CA GLU A 189 17.20 10.98 -5.26
C GLU A 189 18.09 9.76 -5.47
N LYS A 190 17.68 8.63 -4.93
CA LYS A 190 18.43 7.36 -5.08
C LYS A 190 18.20 6.71 -6.43
N LEU A 191 16.97 6.82 -6.98
CA LEU A 191 16.60 6.22 -8.26
C LEU A 191 17.09 7.05 -9.46
N ASP A 192 16.92 8.37 -9.41
CA ASP A 192 17.33 9.30 -10.47
C ASP A 192 17.66 10.67 -9.86
N PRO A 193 18.95 11.03 -9.75
CA PRO A 193 19.36 12.33 -9.20
C PRO A 193 18.81 13.56 -9.95
N LYS A 194 18.29 13.39 -11.17
CA LYS A 194 17.66 14.45 -11.96
C LYS A 194 16.17 14.60 -11.66
N ALA A 195 15.53 13.54 -11.15
CA ALA A 195 14.12 13.57 -10.81
C ALA A 195 13.85 14.51 -9.61
N LYS A 196 12.81 15.31 -9.72
CA LYS A 196 12.39 16.23 -8.66
C LYS A 196 10.93 16.03 -8.32
N LEU A 197 10.63 15.98 -7.05
CA LEU A 197 9.25 16.03 -6.56
C LEU A 197 8.70 17.44 -6.81
N THR A 198 7.72 17.58 -7.71
CA THR A 198 7.10 18.85 -8.09
C THR A 198 5.71 19.06 -7.48
N GLY A 199 5.05 17.97 -7.08
CA GLY A 199 3.77 18.01 -6.38
C GLY A 199 3.67 16.87 -5.37
N PHE A 200 3.11 17.16 -4.21
CA PHE A 200 2.75 16.19 -3.19
C PHE A 200 1.48 16.68 -2.52
N GLU A 201 0.35 16.06 -2.90
CA GLU A 201 -0.98 16.45 -2.45
C GLU A 201 -1.56 15.35 -1.58
N PRO A 202 -1.48 15.46 -0.25
CA PRO A 202 -2.14 14.53 0.65
C PRO A 202 -3.66 14.75 0.60
N HIS A 203 -4.40 13.65 0.56
CA HIS A 203 -5.85 13.63 0.62
C HIS A 203 -6.32 13.06 1.96
N ASP A 204 -7.63 13.10 2.18
CA ASP A 204 -8.29 12.45 3.31
C ASP A 204 -7.86 10.97 3.39
N PRO A 205 -7.26 10.50 4.50
CA PRO A 205 -6.75 9.15 4.61
C PRO A 205 -7.83 8.06 4.46
N ASP A 206 -9.11 8.40 4.69
CA ASP A 206 -10.23 7.47 4.56
C ASP A 206 -10.71 7.30 3.11
N ARG A 207 -10.43 8.30 2.28
CA ARG A 207 -10.76 8.29 0.85
C ARG A 207 -9.56 7.94 -0.01
N ALA A 208 -8.35 8.12 0.52
CA ALA A 208 -7.09 7.95 -0.17
C ALA A 208 -6.96 8.79 -1.46
N GLY A 209 -6.11 8.37 -2.39
CA GLY A 209 -5.96 9.07 -3.67
C GLY A 209 -4.95 10.21 -3.64
N CYS A 210 -4.03 10.24 -2.65
CA CYS A 210 -2.93 11.20 -2.61
C CYS A 210 -2.16 11.23 -3.94
N LEU A 211 -1.78 12.44 -4.38
CA LEU A 211 -1.08 12.63 -5.64
C LEU A 211 0.39 12.99 -5.41
N VAL A 212 1.25 12.32 -6.15
CA VAL A 212 2.69 12.56 -6.19
C VAL A 212 3.08 12.89 -7.61
N GLU A 213 3.62 14.08 -7.85
CA GLU A 213 4.10 14.50 -9.16
C GLU A 213 5.63 14.63 -9.18
N VAL A 214 6.22 14.12 -10.25
CA VAL A 214 7.67 14.12 -10.46
C VAL A 214 7.98 14.68 -11.84
N SER A 215 8.92 15.62 -11.90
CA SER A 215 9.56 16.05 -13.15
C SER A 215 10.91 15.35 -13.32
N ARG A 216 11.35 15.22 -14.54
CA ARG A 216 12.66 14.68 -14.88
C ARG A 216 13.52 15.74 -15.56
#